data_f7b8e3e0b5ac09c4d65ea2e47a797ffc
#
_entry.id   f7b8e3e0b5ac09c4d65ea2e47a797ffc
#
_cell.length_a   1.000
_cell.length_b   1.000
_cell.length_c   1.000
_cell.angle_alpha   90.00
_cell.angle_beta   90.00
_cell.angle_gamma   90.00
#
_symmetry.space_group_name_H-M   'P 1'
#
loop_
_entity.id
_entity.type
_entity.pdbx_description
1 polymer ?
#
loop_
_entity_poly.entity_id
_entity_poly.type
_entity_poly.pdbx_seq_one_letter_code
_entity_poly.pdbx_strand_id
1 'polypeptide(L)'
;SECLVGSEMCIRDRAVTTIVSTDMAAPVAKKYGVELRRTLTGFKFIGEQIGKLEAEGRADRYIFGFEESYGYLSGAHVRDKDGVNATLLVCEAAAWYAQQGKTLLDAIEALYKEFGYYRNALCSFAFEGESGMHTMQNLMKNLRANAPAEIAGYKVESAVDYDTDGTGLPRANVLEYHLAGGHKLMIRPSGTEPKIKVYLSAVGESEAAADAVNAALSKAAAEIMKV
;
A
#
# COMPACT_ATOMS: atom_id res chain seq x y z
N SER A 1 -24.96 -19.70 2.34
CA SER A 1 -25.73 -18.54 2.83
C SER A 1 -25.88 -17.54 1.69
N GLU A 2 -27.10 -17.33 1.25
CA GLU A 2 -27.44 -16.43 0.15
C GLU A 2 -27.11 -15.00 0.55
N CYS A 3 -26.04 -14.45 0.00
CA CYS A 3 -25.80 -13.03 0.00
C CYS A 3 -26.71 -12.45 -1.09
N LEU A 4 -27.83 -11.88 -0.71
CA LEU A 4 -28.75 -11.23 -1.62
C LEU A 4 -28.06 -10.06 -2.29
N VAL A 5 -27.78 -10.20 -3.57
CA VAL A 5 -27.29 -9.15 -4.46
C VAL A 5 -28.36 -8.04 -4.47
N GLY A 6 -28.02 -6.88 -3.90
CA GLY A 6 -28.89 -5.69 -3.99
C GLY A 6 -29.34 -5.04 -2.68
N SER A 7 -28.93 -5.51 -1.50
CA SER A 7 -29.19 -4.79 -0.26
C SER A 7 -27.92 -4.09 0.24
N GLU A 8 -28.08 -2.88 0.81
CA GLU A 8 -26.98 -2.13 1.49
C GLU A 8 -26.26 -2.94 2.59
N MET A 9 -26.72 -4.16 2.83
CA MET A 9 -26.19 -5.09 3.84
C MET A 9 -24.95 -5.88 3.39
N CYS A 10 -24.57 -5.88 2.12
CA CYS A 10 -23.43 -6.68 1.61
C CYS A 10 -22.08 -5.95 1.62
N ILE A 11 -22.04 -4.62 1.80
CA ILE A 11 -20.80 -3.85 1.98
C ILE A 11 -20.38 -3.92 3.45
N ARG A 12 -20.06 -5.10 3.97
CA ARG A 12 -19.72 -5.26 5.39
C ARG A 12 -18.40 -5.95 5.62
N ASP A 13 -17.90 -6.67 4.65
CA ASP A 13 -16.62 -7.37 4.76
C ASP A 13 -15.47 -6.39 4.57
N ARG A 14 -14.40 -6.59 5.35
CA ARG A 14 -13.26 -5.67 5.38
C ARG A 14 -11.98 -6.38 5.03
N ALA A 15 -11.32 -5.84 4.02
CA ALA A 15 -9.90 -6.07 3.79
C ALA A 15 -9.10 -4.90 4.36
N VAL A 16 -7.93 -5.18 4.90
CA VAL A 16 -7.06 -4.17 5.53
C VAL A 16 -5.67 -4.25 4.92
N THR A 17 -5.11 -3.11 4.54
CA THR A 17 -3.74 -3.03 4.04
C THR A 17 -3.05 -1.77 4.55
N THR A 18 -1.76 -1.61 4.20
CA THR A 18 -1.01 -0.41 4.59
C THR A 18 -1.08 0.68 3.52
N ILE A 19 -0.80 1.92 3.92
CA ILE A 19 -0.73 3.07 3.00
C ILE A 19 0.35 2.92 1.93
N VAL A 20 1.36 2.07 2.14
CA VAL A 20 2.48 1.83 1.22
C VAL A 20 2.31 0.57 0.37
N SER A 21 1.26 -0.22 0.61
CA SER A 21 0.93 -1.39 -0.21
C SER A 21 0.32 -0.99 -1.56
N THR A 22 0.22 -1.95 -2.46
CA THR A 22 -0.28 -1.70 -3.82
C THR A 22 -1.66 -1.04 -3.86
N ASP A 23 -1.81 -0.05 -4.71
CA ASP A 23 -3.10 0.63 -4.94
C ASP A 23 -4.09 -0.22 -5.74
N MET A 24 -3.63 -1.28 -6.44
CA MET A 24 -4.52 -2.24 -7.12
C MET A 24 -5.52 -2.90 -6.17
N ALA A 25 -5.22 -2.98 -4.88
CA ALA A 25 -6.14 -3.50 -3.88
C ALA A 25 -7.49 -2.76 -3.85
N ALA A 26 -7.51 -1.45 -4.13
CA ALA A 26 -8.72 -0.64 -4.08
C ALA A 26 -9.74 -1.00 -5.18
N PRO A 27 -9.40 -1.03 -6.48
CA PRO A 27 -10.34 -1.46 -7.50
C PRO A 27 -10.74 -2.92 -7.37
N VAL A 28 -9.84 -3.82 -6.91
CA VAL A 28 -10.19 -5.22 -6.62
C VAL A 28 -11.24 -5.28 -5.51
N ALA A 29 -11.01 -4.66 -4.37
CA ALA A 29 -11.97 -4.63 -3.25
C ALA A 29 -13.33 -4.06 -3.69
N LYS A 30 -13.32 -2.96 -4.45
CA LYS A 30 -14.54 -2.35 -5.01
C LYS A 30 -15.33 -3.32 -5.88
N LYS A 31 -14.66 -4.08 -6.76
CA LYS A 31 -15.31 -5.08 -7.63
C LYS A 31 -16.07 -6.14 -6.83
N TYR A 32 -15.50 -6.56 -5.70
CA TYR A 32 -16.10 -7.59 -4.85
C TYR A 32 -16.97 -7.03 -3.71
N GLY A 33 -17.25 -5.72 -3.69
CA GLY A 33 -18.07 -5.10 -2.66
C GLY A 33 -17.45 -5.13 -1.26
N VAL A 34 -16.12 -5.18 -1.18
CA VAL A 34 -15.34 -5.23 0.08
C VAL A 34 -14.88 -3.83 0.45
N GLU A 35 -15.07 -3.44 1.71
CA GLU A 35 -14.48 -2.20 2.25
C GLU A 35 -12.97 -2.39 2.43
N LEU A 36 -12.16 -1.62 1.69
CA LEU A 36 -10.71 -1.59 1.90
C LEU A 36 -10.34 -0.51 2.90
N ARG A 37 -9.73 -0.89 4.02
CA ARG A 37 -9.13 0.04 4.97
C ARG A 37 -7.63 0.10 4.80
N ARG A 38 -7.09 1.33 4.84
CA ARG A 38 -5.65 1.58 4.84
C ARG A 38 -5.20 1.99 6.23
N THR A 39 -4.07 1.46 6.66
CA THR A 39 -3.44 1.76 7.96
C THR A 39 -2.01 2.23 7.75
N LEU A 40 -1.39 2.75 8.78
CA LEU A 40 0.05 2.98 8.80
C LEU A 40 0.80 1.65 8.62
N THR A 41 2.08 1.74 8.24
CA THR A 41 2.96 0.59 8.07
C THR A 41 3.18 -0.17 9.37
N GLY A 42 3.00 -1.47 9.31
CA GLY A 42 3.19 -2.39 10.43
C GLY A 42 1.93 -3.17 10.75
N PHE A 43 2.07 -4.49 10.83
CA PHE A 43 0.94 -5.40 10.98
C PHE A 43 0.12 -5.19 12.26
N LYS A 44 0.72 -4.58 13.29
CA LYS A 44 0.01 -4.18 14.52
C LYS A 44 -1.22 -3.30 14.25
N PHE A 45 -1.15 -2.43 13.25
CA PHE A 45 -2.27 -1.56 12.87
C PHE A 45 -3.36 -2.35 12.12
N ILE A 46 -2.99 -3.40 11.38
CA ILE A 46 -3.95 -4.33 10.79
C ILE A 46 -4.64 -5.12 11.91
N GLY A 47 -3.87 -5.64 12.86
CA GLY A 47 -4.40 -6.32 14.05
C GLY A 47 -5.32 -5.42 14.90
N GLU A 48 -5.03 -4.12 15.00
CA GLU A 48 -5.90 -3.14 15.66
C GLU A 48 -7.27 -3.02 14.99
N GLN A 49 -7.34 -3.09 13.64
CA GLN A 49 -8.63 -3.07 12.93
C GLN A 49 -9.48 -4.30 13.24
N ILE A 50 -8.86 -5.46 13.44
CA ILE A 50 -9.56 -6.67 13.89
C ILE A 50 -10.13 -6.42 15.31
N GLY A 51 -9.32 -5.88 16.22
CA GLY A 51 -9.75 -5.55 17.58
C GLY A 51 -10.93 -4.58 17.63
N LYS A 52 -10.97 -3.57 16.74
CA LYS A 52 -12.10 -2.65 16.60
C LYS A 52 -13.37 -3.38 16.15
N LEU A 53 -13.27 -4.26 15.16
CA LEU A 53 -14.39 -5.08 14.71
C LEU A 53 -14.89 -6.04 15.81
N GLU A 54 -13.98 -6.60 16.58
CA GLU A 54 -14.30 -7.48 17.69
C GLU A 54 -15.07 -6.74 18.81
N ALA A 55 -14.64 -5.54 19.15
CA ALA A 55 -15.34 -4.68 20.11
C ALA A 55 -16.76 -4.30 19.64
N GLU A 56 -16.99 -4.30 18.33
CA GLU A 56 -18.31 -4.10 17.70
C GLU A 56 -19.13 -5.40 17.57
N GLY A 57 -18.61 -6.56 18.00
CA GLY A 57 -19.22 -7.88 17.80
C GLY A 57 -19.23 -8.33 16.33
N ARG A 58 -18.26 -7.85 15.53
CA ARG A 58 -18.24 -7.99 14.06
C ARG A 58 -16.89 -8.51 13.54
N ALA A 59 -16.18 -9.31 14.34
CA ALA A 59 -14.88 -9.87 13.96
C ALA A 59 -14.94 -10.73 12.69
N ASP A 60 -16.07 -11.37 12.43
CA ASP A 60 -16.38 -12.16 11.23
C ASP A 60 -16.34 -11.34 9.94
N ARG A 61 -16.39 -10.01 10.04
CA ARG A 61 -16.31 -9.10 8.88
C ARG A 61 -14.88 -8.87 8.38
N TYR A 62 -13.88 -9.22 9.17
CA TYR A 62 -12.51 -9.19 8.70
C TYR A 62 -12.22 -10.43 7.85
N ILE A 63 -11.95 -10.22 6.57
CA ILE A 63 -11.70 -11.32 5.64
C ILE A 63 -10.22 -11.51 5.33
N PHE A 64 -9.48 -10.40 5.16
CA PHE A 64 -8.08 -10.46 4.76
C PHE A 64 -7.32 -9.19 5.12
N GLY A 65 -6.07 -9.35 5.53
CA GLY A 65 -5.11 -8.26 5.73
C GLY A 65 -3.75 -8.59 5.15
N PHE A 66 -3.07 -7.58 4.61
CA PHE A 66 -1.75 -7.76 4.04
C PHE A 66 -0.92 -6.48 4.05
N GLU A 67 0.39 -6.65 4.03
CA GLU A 67 1.36 -5.58 3.86
C GLU A 67 2.38 -5.93 2.77
N GLU A 68 3.06 -4.94 2.22
CA GLU A 68 4.03 -5.08 1.13
C GLU A 68 5.26 -5.94 1.50
N SER A 69 5.54 -6.07 2.80
CA SER A 69 6.67 -6.83 3.32
C SER A 69 6.32 -8.29 3.66
N TYR A 70 5.52 -8.93 2.80
CA TYR A 70 5.16 -10.35 2.88
C TYR A 70 4.37 -10.75 4.12
N GLY A 71 3.63 -9.81 4.72
CA GLY A 71 2.73 -10.08 5.83
C GLY A 71 1.32 -10.33 5.33
N TYR A 72 0.72 -11.45 5.72
CA TYR A 72 -0.65 -11.83 5.34
C TYR A 72 -1.39 -12.42 6.54
N LEU A 73 -2.70 -12.18 6.59
CA LEU A 73 -3.59 -12.79 7.56
C LEU A 73 -5.01 -12.90 6.98
N SER A 74 -5.56 -14.09 6.98
CA SER A 74 -6.97 -14.35 6.70
C SER A 74 -7.68 -14.78 7.99
N GLY A 75 -8.84 -14.17 8.25
CA GLY A 75 -9.60 -14.40 9.48
C GLY A 75 -9.03 -13.72 10.74
N ALA A 76 -9.77 -13.79 11.83
CA ALA A 76 -9.53 -13.01 13.05
C ALA A 76 -8.91 -13.79 14.21
N HIS A 77 -8.34 -14.97 13.95
CA HIS A 77 -7.83 -15.90 14.96
C HIS A 77 -6.54 -15.46 15.66
N VAL A 78 -5.74 -14.61 14.99
CA VAL A 78 -4.53 -13.96 15.54
C VAL A 78 -4.51 -12.46 15.22
N ARG A 79 -3.52 -11.72 15.74
CA ARG A 79 -3.40 -10.26 15.55
C ARG A 79 -2.11 -9.86 14.83
N ASP A 80 -1.40 -10.82 14.29
CA ASP A 80 -0.18 -10.61 13.51
C ASP A 80 -0.18 -11.55 12.29
N LYS A 81 0.83 -11.41 11.44
CA LYS A 81 1.04 -12.21 10.23
C LYS A 81 0.99 -13.70 10.52
N ASP A 82 0.30 -14.43 9.67
CA ASP A 82 0.23 -15.88 9.71
C ASP A 82 0.75 -16.49 8.40
N GLY A 83 2.02 -16.88 8.41
CA GLY A 83 2.67 -17.47 7.25
C GLY A 83 2.13 -18.87 6.90
N VAL A 84 1.61 -19.62 7.86
CA VAL A 84 1.00 -20.95 7.64
C VAL A 84 -0.32 -20.78 6.90
N ASN A 85 -1.19 -19.90 7.40
CA ASN A 85 -2.45 -19.55 6.76
C ASN A 85 -2.23 -18.98 5.33
N ALA A 86 -1.26 -18.07 5.18
CA ALA A 86 -0.91 -17.50 3.87
C ALA A 86 -0.44 -18.59 2.88
N THR A 87 0.40 -19.53 3.34
CA THR A 87 0.88 -20.63 2.49
C THR A 87 -0.28 -21.50 2.03
N LEU A 88 -1.19 -21.85 2.93
CA LEU A 88 -2.39 -22.62 2.60
C LEU A 88 -3.22 -21.93 1.53
N LEU A 89 -3.52 -20.63 1.71
CA LEU A 89 -4.30 -19.86 0.75
C LEU A 89 -3.64 -19.77 -0.64
N VAL A 90 -2.32 -19.62 -0.69
CA VAL A 90 -1.59 -19.60 -1.98
C VAL A 90 -1.64 -20.96 -2.66
N CYS A 91 -1.49 -22.06 -1.89
CA CYS A 91 -1.63 -23.42 -2.43
C CYS A 91 -3.05 -23.70 -2.94
N GLU A 92 -4.08 -23.29 -2.20
CA GLU A 92 -5.47 -23.42 -2.63
C GLU A 92 -5.75 -22.61 -3.90
N ALA A 93 -5.29 -21.36 -3.96
CA ALA A 93 -5.41 -20.53 -5.15
C ALA A 93 -4.71 -21.19 -6.35
N ALA A 94 -3.48 -21.68 -6.19
CA ALA A 94 -2.74 -22.38 -7.24
C ALA A 94 -3.49 -23.63 -7.73
N ALA A 95 -4.02 -24.45 -6.83
CA ALA A 95 -4.79 -25.64 -7.16
C ALA A 95 -6.09 -25.28 -7.90
N TRP A 96 -6.79 -24.24 -7.46
CA TRP A 96 -8.02 -23.77 -8.13
C TRP A 96 -7.78 -23.28 -9.55
N TYR A 97 -6.70 -22.50 -9.77
CA TYR A 97 -6.33 -22.07 -11.11
C TYR A 97 -5.84 -23.24 -11.99
N ALA A 98 -5.08 -24.18 -11.41
CA ALA A 98 -4.61 -25.37 -12.14
C ALA A 98 -5.76 -26.23 -12.66
N GLN A 99 -6.87 -26.38 -11.91
CA GLN A 99 -8.08 -27.06 -12.37
C GLN A 99 -8.71 -26.39 -13.61
N GLN A 100 -8.41 -25.12 -13.87
CA GLN A 100 -8.85 -24.35 -15.02
C GLN A 100 -7.78 -24.29 -16.12
N GLY A 101 -6.71 -25.06 -16.01
CA GLY A 101 -5.57 -25.02 -16.93
C GLY A 101 -4.75 -23.72 -16.88
N LYS A 102 -4.79 -23.01 -15.76
CA LYS A 102 -4.11 -21.71 -15.54
C LYS A 102 -3.09 -21.80 -14.43
N THR A 103 -2.13 -20.90 -14.47
CA THR A 103 -1.13 -20.66 -13.42
C THR A 103 -1.48 -19.42 -12.61
N LEU A 104 -0.77 -19.19 -11.49
CA LEU A 104 -0.86 -17.92 -10.76
C LEU A 104 -0.33 -16.72 -11.57
N LEU A 105 0.57 -16.95 -12.54
CA LEU A 105 1.01 -15.90 -13.47
C LEU A 105 -0.12 -15.50 -14.40
N ASP A 106 -0.90 -16.45 -14.91
CA ASP A 106 -2.10 -16.14 -15.72
C ASP A 106 -3.14 -15.36 -14.90
N ALA A 107 -3.24 -15.67 -13.60
CA ALA A 107 -4.16 -14.99 -12.71
C ALA A 107 -3.75 -13.52 -12.49
N ILE A 108 -2.48 -13.24 -12.23
CA ILE A 108 -2.01 -11.86 -12.03
C ILE A 108 -2.07 -11.07 -13.33
N GLU A 109 -1.79 -11.69 -14.47
CA GLU A 109 -1.93 -11.05 -15.77
C GLU A 109 -3.40 -10.68 -16.08
N ALA A 110 -4.35 -11.54 -15.68
CA ALA A 110 -5.77 -11.23 -15.80
C ALA A 110 -6.17 -10.02 -14.92
N LEU A 111 -5.63 -9.93 -13.70
CA LEU A 111 -5.84 -8.77 -12.83
C LEU A 111 -5.25 -7.49 -13.44
N TYR A 112 -4.06 -7.55 -14.01
CA TYR A 112 -3.46 -6.39 -14.68
C TYR A 112 -4.27 -5.94 -15.90
N LYS A 113 -4.76 -6.87 -16.70
CA LYS A 113 -5.63 -6.54 -17.84
C LYS A 113 -6.95 -5.89 -17.42
N GLU A 114 -7.48 -6.27 -16.28
CA GLU A 114 -8.74 -5.76 -15.79
C GLU A 114 -8.60 -4.41 -15.04
N PHE A 115 -7.56 -4.27 -14.22
CA PHE A 115 -7.43 -3.14 -13.30
C PHE A 115 -6.30 -2.17 -13.64
N GLY A 116 -5.48 -2.48 -14.64
CA GLY A 116 -4.27 -1.74 -15.00
C GLY A 116 -3.00 -2.39 -14.44
N TYR A 117 -1.87 -2.05 -15.05
CA TYR A 117 -0.56 -2.57 -14.66
C TYR A 117 0.01 -1.71 -13.53
N TYR A 118 0.07 -2.27 -12.33
CA TYR A 118 0.64 -1.63 -11.16
C TYR A 118 2.08 -2.10 -10.94
N ARG A 119 3.00 -1.15 -10.81
CA ARG A 119 4.38 -1.39 -10.42
C ARG A 119 4.69 -0.65 -9.14
N ASN A 120 5.14 -1.40 -8.14
CA ASN A 120 5.54 -0.83 -6.87
C ASN A 120 7.04 -1.06 -6.67
N ALA A 121 7.73 -0.04 -6.17
CA ALA A 121 9.15 -0.15 -5.83
C ALA A 121 9.42 0.52 -4.49
N LEU A 122 10.49 0.08 -3.86
CA LEU A 122 11.03 0.65 -2.63
C LEU A 122 12.47 1.09 -2.87
N CYS A 123 12.71 2.39 -2.74
CA CYS A 123 14.05 2.96 -2.71
C CYS A 123 14.43 3.26 -1.25
N SER A 124 15.67 2.94 -0.88
CA SER A 124 16.20 3.22 0.45
C SER A 124 17.42 4.11 0.34
N PHE A 125 17.44 5.22 1.06
CA PHE A 125 18.50 6.21 1.05
C PHE A 125 19.08 6.34 2.46
N ALA A 126 20.36 6.05 2.62
CA ALA A 126 21.08 6.23 3.87
C ALA A 126 21.81 7.59 3.86
N PHE A 127 21.82 8.26 5.00
CA PHE A 127 22.53 9.51 5.22
C PHE A 127 23.70 9.21 6.17
N GLU A 128 24.91 9.23 5.63
CA GLU A 128 26.08 8.85 6.40
C GLU A 128 26.57 9.96 7.33
N GLY A 129 27.31 9.56 8.36
CA GLY A 129 27.97 10.46 9.31
C GLY A 129 27.10 10.89 10.49
N GLU A 130 27.71 11.60 11.41
CA GLU A 130 27.09 12.06 12.65
C GLU A 130 25.91 13.02 12.41
N SER A 131 25.94 13.77 11.31
CA SER A 131 24.88 14.70 10.89
C SER A 131 23.74 14.04 10.12
N GLY A 132 23.81 12.75 9.81
CA GLY A 132 22.84 12.07 8.94
C GLY A 132 21.39 12.19 9.42
N MET A 133 21.15 12.07 10.73
CA MET A 133 19.83 12.27 11.31
C MET A 133 19.33 13.70 11.13
N HIS A 134 20.20 14.69 11.30
CA HIS A 134 19.88 16.11 11.11
C HIS A 134 19.53 16.42 9.65
N THR A 135 20.34 15.90 8.71
CA THR A 135 20.13 16.02 7.27
C THR A 135 18.77 15.46 6.87
N MET A 136 18.45 14.24 7.33
CA MET A 136 17.16 13.60 7.11
C MET A 136 15.97 14.43 7.64
N GLN A 137 16.08 14.95 8.86
CA GLN A 137 15.04 15.79 9.49
C GLN A 137 14.85 17.10 8.73
N ASN A 138 15.93 17.76 8.32
CA ASN A 138 15.88 18.99 7.55
C ASN A 138 15.24 18.76 6.16
N LEU A 139 15.58 17.65 5.50
CA LEU A 139 14.96 17.27 4.23
C LEU A 139 13.44 17.13 4.37
N MET A 140 12.96 16.38 5.39
CA MET A 140 11.54 16.22 5.65
C MET A 140 10.85 17.54 5.96
N LYS A 141 11.50 18.42 6.76
CA LYS A 141 10.99 19.76 7.06
C LYS A 141 10.88 20.63 5.80
N ASN A 142 11.89 20.56 4.93
CA ASN A 142 11.89 21.31 3.66
C ASN A 142 10.78 20.81 2.73
N LEU A 143 10.61 19.50 2.57
CA LEU A 143 9.56 18.91 1.74
C LEU A 143 8.14 19.27 2.23
N ARG A 144 7.95 19.45 3.54
CA ARG A 144 6.69 19.95 4.10
C ARG A 144 6.44 21.42 3.78
N ALA A 145 7.49 22.24 3.92
CA ALA A 145 7.37 23.67 3.66
C ALA A 145 7.26 24.00 2.16
N ASN A 146 7.92 23.21 1.32
CA ASN A 146 8.07 23.43 -0.11
C ASN A 146 7.70 22.15 -0.87
N ALA A 147 6.42 21.76 -0.83
CA ALA A 147 5.95 20.60 -1.57
C ALA A 147 6.22 20.79 -3.08
N PRO A 148 6.81 19.81 -3.77
CA PRO A 148 7.06 19.89 -5.20
C PRO A 148 5.74 20.01 -5.98
N ALA A 149 5.70 20.87 -6.99
CA ALA A 149 4.55 20.99 -7.90
C ALA A 149 4.52 19.86 -8.94
N GLU A 150 5.68 19.24 -9.18
CA GLU A 150 5.88 18.18 -10.17
C GLU A 150 6.93 17.19 -9.68
N ILE A 151 6.74 15.90 -9.96
CA ILE A 151 7.69 14.82 -9.69
C ILE A 151 7.79 13.95 -10.94
N ALA A 152 9.00 13.73 -11.46
CA ALA A 152 9.26 12.92 -12.65
C ALA A 152 8.47 13.35 -13.91
N GLY A 153 8.14 14.63 -14.07
CA GLY A 153 7.33 15.13 -15.18
C GLY A 153 5.81 15.00 -14.94
N TYR A 154 5.39 14.46 -13.80
CA TYR A 154 3.98 14.35 -13.43
C TYR A 154 3.60 15.42 -12.43
N LYS A 155 2.52 16.16 -12.72
CA LYS A 155 1.97 17.16 -11.81
C LYS A 155 1.57 16.52 -10.49
N VAL A 156 1.92 17.14 -9.37
CA VAL A 156 1.41 16.78 -8.04
C VAL A 156 -0.02 17.31 -7.92
N GLU A 157 -0.98 16.40 -7.83
CA GLU A 157 -2.42 16.73 -7.72
C GLU A 157 -2.81 16.99 -6.26
N SER A 158 -2.22 16.23 -5.34
CA SER A 158 -2.40 16.45 -3.90
C SER A 158 -1.21 15.92 -3.11
N ALA A 159 -1.02 16.48 -1.91
CA ALA A 159 -0.05 16.02 -0.95
C ALA A 159 -0.75 15.76 0.39
N VAL A 160 -0.38 14.66 1.05
CA VAL A 160 -0.87 14.29 2.38
C VAL A 160 0.31 14.24 3.34
N ASP A 161 0.21 14.99 4.42
CA ASP A 161 1.14 14.90 5.55
C ASP A 161 0.47 14.11 6.68
N TYR A 162 0.99 12.94 6.96
CA TYR A 162 0.48 12.08 8.04
C TYR A 162 0.88 12.56 9.44
N ASP A 163 1.71 13.59 9.56
CA ASP A 163 2.03 14.24 10.85
C ASP A 163 0.98 15.29 11.26
N THR A 164 -0.20 15.22 10.66
CA THR A 164 -1.36 16.07 10.98
C THR A 164 -2.57 15.22 11.40
N ASP A 165 -3.57 15.87 12.01
CA ASP A 165 -4.78 15.18 12.48
C ASP A 165 -5.83 14.94 11.36
N GLY A 166 -5.57 15.40 10.12
CA GLY A 166 -6.54 15.37 9.02
C GLY A 166 -6.71 14.01 8.33
N THR A 167 -5.85 13.04 8.60
CA THR A 167 -5.84 11.75 7.87
C THR A 167 -6.78 10.69 8.44
N GLY A 168 -7.27 10.86 9.66
CA GLY A 168 -8.01 9.83 10.40
C GLY A 168 -7.14 8.64 10.87
N LEU A 169 -5.83 8.68 10.64
CA LEU A 169 -4.84 7.72 11.13
C LEU A 169 -4.01 8.35 12.26
N PRO A 170 -3.33 7.54 13.08
CA PRO A 170 -2.37 8.06 14.04
C PRO A 170 -1.30 8.91 13.35
N ARG A 171 -0.80 9.94 14.04
CA ARG A 171 0.28 10.77 13.48
C ARG A 171 1.52 9.95 13.18
N ALA A 172 2.11 10.19 12.01
CA ALA A 172 3.31 9.53 11.55
C ALA A 172 4.13 10.47 10.67
N ASN A 173 5.44 10.42 10.79
CA ASN A 173 6.35 11.20 9.94
C ASN A 173 6.39 10.59 8.54
N VAL A 174 5.35 10.83 7.74
CA VAL A 174 5.20 10.34 6.38
C VAL A 174 4.62 11.43 5.50
N LEU A 175 5.15 11.59 4.30
CA LEU A 175 4.61 12.44 3.24
C LEU A 175 4.18 11.58 2.07
N GLU A 176 3.03 11.86 1.50
CA GLU A 176 2.48 11.17 0.33
C GLU A 176 2.12 12.18 -0.74
N TYR A 177 2.59 11.96 -1.96
CA TYR A 177 2.28 12.77 -3.13
C TYR A 177 1.49 11.94 -4.14
N HIS A 178 0.28 12.38 -4.44
CA HIS A 178 -0.54 11.84 -5.51
C HIS A 178 -0.23 12.60 -6.79
N LEU A 179 0.10 11.86 -7.84
CA LEU A 179 0.57 12.41 -9.10
C LEU A 179 -0.46 12.17 -10.21
N ALA A 180 -0.47 13.05 -11.19
CA ALA A 180 -1.28 12.86 -12.39
C ALA A 180 -1.03 11.49 -13.02
N GLY A 181 -2.09 10.85 -13.53
CA GLY A 181 -2.02 9.50 -14.06
C GLY A 181 -2.18 8.39 -13.00
N GLY A 182 -2.54 8.76 -11.75
CA GLY A 182 -2.77 7.79 -10.66
C GLY A 182 -1.49 7.25 -10.03
N HIS A 183 -0.34 7.87 -10.30
CA HIS A 183 0.92 7.48 -9.70
C HIS A 183 1.06 8.07 -8.29
N LYS A 184 1.93 7.47 -7.48
CA LYS A 184 2.13 7.88 -6.09
C LYS A 184 3.59 7.75 -5.68
N LEU A 185 4.06 8.70 -4.87
CA LEU A 185 5.34 8.66 -4.21
C LEU A 185 5.14 8.95 -2.73
N MET A 186 5.67 8.10 -1.87
CA MET A 186 5.55 8.26 -0.43
C MET A 186 6.93 8.24 0.22
N ILE A 187 7.19 9.19 1.11
CA ILE A 187 8.48 9.37 1.79
C ILE A 187 8.29 9.09 3.28
N ARG A 188 9.06 8.14 3.79
CA ARG A 188 9.02 7.73 5.19
C ARG A 188 10.43 7.62 5.77
N PRO A 189 10.84 8.52 6.66
CA PRO A 189 12.10 8.38 7.39
C PRO A 189 12.01 7.26 8.44
N SER A 190 13.14 6.63 8.72
CA SER A 190 13.28 5.73 9.85
C SER A 190 13.30 6.52 11.16
N GLY A 191 12.70 5.97 12.21
CA GLY A 191 12.75 6.56 13.55
C GLY A 191 14.05 6.27 14.31
N THR A 192 14.83 5.29 13.87
CA THR A 192 15.99 4.76 14.61
C THR A 192 17.31 4.84 13.84
N GLU A 193 17.25 4.99 12.54
CA GLU A 193 18.41 5.02 11.64
C GLU A 193 18.35 6.25 10.74
N PRO A 194 19.49 6.82 10.32
CA PRO A 194 19.52 7.91 9.36
C PRO A 194 19.25 7.38 7.94
N LYS A 195 18.02 6.94 7.72
CA LYS A 195 17.56 6.33 6.47
C LYS A 195 16.15 6.78 6.11
N ILE A 196 15.94 7.09 4.85
CA ILE A 196 14.61 7.35 4.28
C ILE A 196 14.23 6.22 3.33
N LYS A 197 13.01 5.72 3.49
CA LYS A 197 12.36 4.82 2.53
C LYS A 197 11.42 5.64 1.65
N VAL A 198 11.52 5.46 0.35
CA VAL A 198 10.62 6.05 -0.64
C VAL A 198 9.88 4.93 -1.33
N TYR A 199 8.58 4.88 -1.15
CA TYR A 199 7.69 3.92 -1.79
C TYR A 199 7.11 4.55 -3.05
N LEU A 200 7.18 3.82 -4.15
CA LEU A 200 6.73 4.25 -5.46
C LEU A 200 5.57 3.36 -5.91
N SER A 201 4.53 3.96 -6.43
CA SER A 201 3.43 3.26 -7.09
C SER A 201 3.21 3.88 -8.47
N ALA A 202 3.48 3.11 -9.50
CA ALA A 202 3.29 3.47 -10.89
C ALA A 202 2.12 2.68 -11.47
N VAL A 203 1.31 3.31 -12.30
CA VAL A 203 0.20 2.69 -13.01
C VAL A 203 0.39 2.90 -14.50
N GLY A 204 0.10 1.90 -15.31
CA GLY A 204 0.20 1.99 -16.77
C GLY A 204 -0.84 1.15 -17.48
N GLU A 205 -1.07 1.44 -18.75
CA GLU A 205 -1.95 0.63 -19.63
C GLU A 205 -1.27 -0.65 -20.12
N SER A 206 0.04 -0.75 -19.90
CA SER A 206 0.85 -1.94 -20.19
C SER A 206 1.97 -2.09 -19.19
N GLU A 207 2.56 -3.27 -19.12
CA GLU A 207 3.73 -3.56 -18.28
C GLU A 207 4.87 -2.58 -18.57
N ALA A 208 5.23 -2.41 -19.83
CA ALA A 208 6.30 -1.52 -20.26
C ALA A 208 6.01 -0.05 -19.90
N ALA A 209 4.77 0.41 -19.99
CA ALA A 209 4.38 1.76 -19.58
C ALA A 209 4.53 1.95 -18.06
N ALA A 210 4.05 1.00 -17.26
CA ALA A 210 4.19 1.05 -15.81
C ALA A 210 5.66 0.99 -15.36
N ASP A 211 6.48 0.18 -16.01
CA ASP A 211 7.92 0.08 -15.75
C ASP A 211 8.66 1.38 -16.11
N ALA A 212 8.32 2.01 -17.22
CA ALA A 212 8.89 3.31 -17.60
C ALA A 212 8.58 4.41 -16.57
N VAL A 213 7.33 4.47 -16.10
CA VAL A 213 6.92 5.40 -15.03
C VAL A 213 7.69 5.10 -13.76
N ASN A 214 7.76 3.84 -13.35
CA ASN A 214 8.46 3.43 -12.12
C ASN A 214 9.95 3.81 -12.17
N ALA A 215 10.61 3.62 -13.31
CA ALA A 215 11.99 4.05 -13.53
C ALA A 215 12.15 5.58 -13.42
N ALA A 216 11.23 6.36 -13.99
CA ALA A 216 11.23 7.81 -13.89
C ALA A 216 11.03 8.28 -12.43
N LEU A 217 10.08 7.69 -11.71
CA LEU A 217 9.85 7.97 -10.29
C LEU A 217 11.05 7.61 -9.42
N SER A 218 11.72 6.48 -9.70
CA SER A 218 12.92 6.05 -8.97
C SER A 218 14.06 7.05 -9.15
N LYS A 219 14.24 7.57 -10.36
CA LYS A 219 15.23 8.62 -10.64
C LYS A 219 14.89 9.92 -9.92
N ALA A 220 13.63 10.35 -9.97
CA ALA A 220 13.17 11.56 -9.27
C ALA A 220 13.31 11.41 -7.74
N ALA A 221 13.01 10.24 -7.19
CA ALA A 221 13.24 9.97 -5.76
C ALA A 221 14.72 10.15 -5.40
N ALA A 222 15.64 9.64 -6.21
CA ALA A 222 17.07 9.84 -5.99
C ALA A 222 17.50 11.31 -6.06
N GLU A 223 16.90 12.10 -6.97
CA GLU A 223 17.18 13.54 -7.04
C GLU A 223 16.64 14.30 -5.81
N ILE A 224 15.42 14.00 -5.36
CA ILE A 224 14.81 14.58 -4.16
C ILE A 224 15.66 14.29 -2.91
N MET A 225 16.32 13.13 -2.84
CA MET A 225 17.14 12.71 -1.70
C MET A 225 18.58 13.23 -1.76
N LYS A 226 19.01 13.89 -2.83
CA LYS A 226 20.29 14.60 -2.87
C LYS A 226 20.18 15.89 -2.05
N VAL A 227 21.00 15.98 -1.01
CA VAL A 227 21.08 17.14 -0.09
C VAL A 227 22.45 17.79 -0.24
#